data_c0b0a494a0c3ea0a1c9f0ed1b667618c
#
_entry.id   c0b0a494a0c3ea0a1c9f0ed1b667618c
#
_cell.length_a   1.000
_cell.length_b   1.000
_cell.length_c   1.000
_cell.angle_alpha   90.00
_cell.angle_beta   90.00
_cell.angle_gamma   90.00
#
_symmetry.space_group_name_H-M   'P 1'
#
loop_
_entity.id
_entity.type
_entity.pdbx_description
1 polymer ?
#
loop_
_entity_poly.entity_id
_entity_poly.type
_entity_poly.pdbx_seq_one_letter_code
_entity_poly.pdbx_strand_id
1 'polypeptide(L)'
;MRILLVSQYYYPERFSVSDIAESFVKQGHDVTVLTGRPNYGYQKILEEYKHVKYEEINGVKVHRVSVKPRKFSRISIIKNYLSFNINGKRFVRHFKEEFDVVLSISLSPVISISPALVFARKHKIPCVLYCQDLWPESTLVTNAVKKYSLTYKILFKWSKSIYSKCDRIVISSPSFREYFEKELNIKDKVFNVVNQPILNSTKHSEPIKYENKHNLVYAGNIGKLQLTDLLVEAMKYVKTPDVKLHLMGMGSELNQIKEKIEKENLQDKVIYEGAYPIEKAEAYYVNADALVVSLKNEGYVGKTIPNKAIQYMKYGRPLLVVAKGDTFDTLSKAKGAIFADENAHDVARAIDEICNFKEKDLLGLNNKKYFEEHFTTEKLTQRLVEELISAKK
;
A
#
# COMPACT_ATOMS: atom_id res chain seq x y z
N MET A 1 4.47 -10.11 -24.27
CA MET A 1 4.30 -11.37 -23.50
C MET A 1 2.84 -11.58 -23.18
N ARG A 2 2.41 -12.84 -23.07
CA ARG A 2 1.11 -13.23 -22.51
C ARG A 2 1.28 -13.43 -21.00
N ILE A 3 0.63 -12.61 -20.18
CA ILE A 3 0.81 -12.58 -18.73
C ILE A 3 -0.50 -13.00 -18.05
N LEU A 4 -0.44 -14.06 -17.21
CA LEU A 4 -1.52 -14.37 -16.29
C LEU A 4 -1.24 -13.66 -14.97
N LEU A 5 -2.04 -12.64 -14.64
CA LEU A 5 -1.97 -11.93 -13.36
C LEU A 5 -3.02 -12.53 -12.39
N VAL A 6 -2.57 -12.98 -11.22
CA VAL A 6 -3.45 -13.55 -10.19
C VAL A 6 -3.44 -12.66 -8.97
N SER A 7 -4.60 -12.10 -8.65
CA SER A 7 -4.83 -11.30 -7.44
C SER A 7 -6.24 -11.53 -6.92
N GLN A 8 -6.40 -11.59 -5.61
CA GLN A 8 -7.74 -11.77 -5.02
C GLN A 8 -8.66 -10.60 -5.28
N TYR A 9 -8.11 -9.37 -5.37
CA TYR A 9 -8.84 -8.12 -5.55
C TYR A 9 -8.44 -7.45 -6.85
N TYR A 10 -9.41 -6.87 -7.53
CA TYR A 10 -9.26 -6.15 -8.78
C TYR A 10 -10.38 -5.11 -8.91
N TYR A 11 -10.33 -4.27 -9.94
CA TYR A 11 -11.40 -3.30 -10.23
C TYR A 11 -12.81 -3.89 -10.05
N PRO A 12 -13.77 -3.18 -9.47
CA PRO A 12 -13.76 -1.77 -9.05
C PRO A 12 -13.19 -1.54 -7.64
N GLU A 13 -12.64 -2.56 -7.00
CA GLU A 13 -11.95 -2.43 -5.74
C GLU A 13 -10.63 -1.68 -5.95
N ARG A 14 -10.38 -0.65 -5.13
CA ARG A 14 -9.25 0.27 -5.32
C ARG A 14 -7.94 -0.33 -4.80
N PHE A 15 -7.31 -1.09 -5.65
CA PHE A 15 -5.95 -1.60 -5.47
C PHE A 15 -5.11 -1.30 -6.71
N SER A 16 -3.83 -1.06 -6.53
CA SER A 16 -2.87 -0.79 -7.62
C SER A 16 -2.77 -1.91 -8.68
N VAL A 17 -3.39 -3.04 -8.43
CA VAL A 17 -3.42 -4.19 -9.34
C VAL A 17 -4.03 -3.84 -10.69
N SER A 18 -5.08 -3.01 -10.71
CA SER A 18 -5.73 -2.55 -11.94
C SER A 18 -4.77 -1.65 -12.75
N ASP A 19 -4.13 -0.68 -12.07
CA ASP A 19 -3.17 0.22 -12.71
C ASP A 19 -1.97 -0.55 -13.28
N ILE A 20 -1.51 -1.60 -12.58
CA ILE A 20 -0.42 -2.48 -13.04
C ILE A 20 -0.86 -3.24 -14.31
N ALA A 21 -2.04 -3.86 -14.30
CA ALA A 21 -2.52 -4.64 -15.44
C ALA A 21 -2.72 -3.77 -16.68
N GLU A 22 -3.36 -2.61 -16.52
CA GLU A 22 -3.59 -1.65 -17.61
C GLU A 22 -2.26 -1.06 -18.14
N SER A 23 -1.30 -0.81 -17.26
CA SER A 23 0.02 -0.35 -17.68
C SER A 23 0.77 -1.41 -18.49
N PHE A 24 0.64 -2.69 -18.16
CA PHE A 24 1.19 -3.77 -18.97
C PHE A 24 0.55 -3.83 -20.37
N VAL A 25 -0.78 -3.63 -20.48
CA VAL A 25 -1.46 -3.54 -21.79
C VAL A 25 -0.92 -2.37 -22.60
N LYS A 26 -0.77 -1.18 -21.99
CA LYS A 26 -0.18 -0.01 -22.64
C LYS A 26 1.26 -0.24 -23.11
N GLN A 27 2.00 -1.13 -22.44
CA GLN A 27 3.35 -1.56 -22.83
C GLN A 27 3.35 -2.68 -23.89
N GLY A 28 2.18 -3.03 -24.46
CA GLY A 28 2.05 -4.01 -25.55
C GLY A 28 2.04 -5.48 -25.09
N HIS A 29 1.65 -5.74 -23.83
CA HIS A 29 1.49 -7.11 -23.33
C HIS A 29 0.03 -7.56 -23.38
N ASP A 30 -0.20 -8.86 -23.63
CA ASP A 30 -1.52 -9.47 -23.51
C ASP A 30 -1.71 -9.93 -22.05
N VAL A 31 -2.68 -9.33 -21.36
CA VAL A 31 -2.87 -9.48 -19.92
C VAL A 31 -4.21 -10.12 -19.62
N THR A 32 -4.17 -11.24 -18.94
CA THR A 32 -5.36 -11.89 -18.39
C THR A 32 -5.28 -11.89 -16.87
N VAL A 33 -6.33 -11.41 -16.20
CA VAL A 33 -6.44 -11.35 -14.75
C VAL A 33 -7.37 -12.42 -14.24
N LEU A 34 -6.91 -13.19 -13.24
CA LEU A 34 -7.76 -14.05 -12.42
C LEU A 34 -7.98 -13.40 -11.06
N THR A 35 -9.23 -13.09 -10.74
CA THR A 35 -9.60 -12.39 -9.50
C THR A 35 -10.88 -12.93 -8.87
N GLY A 36 -11.21 -12.45 -7.67
CA GLY A 36 -12.50 -12.68 -7.03
C GLY A 36 -13.58 -11.72 -7.54
N ARG A 37 -14.84 -12.01 -7.20
CA ARG A 37 -15.92 -11.03 -7.37
C ARG A 37 -15.75 -9.90 -6.36
N PRO A 38 -15.96 -8.62 -6.74
CA PRO A 38 -15.78 -7.47 -5.87
C PRO A 38 -16.60 -7.53 -4.59
N ASN A 39 -15.93 -7.35 -3.46
CA ASN A 39 -16.57 -7.43 -2.13
C ASN A 39 -15.80 -6.69 -1.01
N TYR A 40 -14.56 -6.27 -1.26
CA TYR A 40 -13.72 -5.60 -0.26
C TYR A 40 -14.27 -4.20 0.03
N GLY A 41 -14.47 -3.90 1.31
CA GLY A 41 -15.07 -2.63 1.76
C GLY A 41 -16.60 -2.60 1.70
N TYR A 42 -17.24 -3.40 0.85
CA TYR A 42 -18.70 -3.42 0.65
C TYR A 42 -19.44 -4.40 1.55
N GLN A 43 -18.76 -5.32 2.23
CA GLN A 43 -19.32 -6.40 3.07
C GLN A 43 -20.29 -7.37 2.34
N LYS A 44 -20.50 -7.17 1.06
CA LYS A 44 -21.34 -8.01 0.15
C LYS A 44 -20.65 -8.05 -1.21
N ILE A 45 -21.03 -9.04 -2.02
CA ILE A 45 -20.69 -8.99 -3.44
C ILE A 45 -21.50 -7.86 -4.07
N LEU A 46 -20.86 -7.01 -4.85
CA LEU A 46 -21.54 -5.96 -5.60
C LEU A 46 -22.58 -6.60 -6.54
N GLU A 47 -23.76 -6.00 -6.62
CA GLU A 47 -24.92 -6.59 -7.31
C GLU A 47 -24.62 -6.85 -8.78
N GLU A 48 -24.04 -5.86 -9.45
CA GLU A 48 -23.63 -5.91 -10.84
C GLU A 48 -22.61 -7.02 -11.16
N TYR A 49 -21.87 -7.50 -10.14
CA TYR A 49 -20.84 -8.55 -10.30
C TYR A 49 -21.28 -9.94 -9.85
N LYS A 50 -22.51 -10.13 -9.35
CA LYS A 50 -22.97 -11.43 -8.83
C LYS A 50 -22.88 -12.56 -9.83
N HIS A 51 -23.09 -12.27 -11.12
CA HIS A 51 -23.11 -13.26 -12.18
C HIS A 51 -21.96 -13.13 -13.17
N VAL A 52 -21.15 -12.07 -13.06
CA VAL A 52 -20.02 -11.84 -13.94
C VAL A 52 -18.94 -12.90 -13.70
N LYS A 53 -18.57 -13.61 -14.76
CA LYS A 53 -17.48 -14.60 -14.79
C LYS A 53 -16.32 -14.15 -15.65
N TYR A 54 -16.60 -13.34 -16.67
CA TYR A 54 -15.63 -12.79 -17.61
C TYR A 54 -16.07 -11.40 -18.05
N GLU A 55 -15.12 -10.51 -18.23
CA GLU A 55 -15.30 -9.18 -18.80
C GLU A 55 -13.97 -8.70 -19.36
N GLU A 56 -13.99 -7.65 -20.15
CA GLU A 56 -12.80 -6.95 -20.61
C GLU A 56 -12.84 -5.50 -20.12
N ILE A 57 -11.77 -5.06 -19.48
CA ILE A 57 -11.66 -3.71 -18.89
C ILE A 57 -10.36 -3.09 -19.37
N ASN A 58 -10.44 -2.00 -20.14
CA ASN A 58 -9.27 -1.25 -20.63
C ASN A 58 -8.23 -2.15 -21.33
N GLY A 59 -8.70 -3.13 -22.11
CA GLY A 59 -7.85 -4.10 -22.82
C GLY A 59 -7.33 -5.26 -21.96
N VAL A 60 -7.72 -5.34 -20.70
CA VAL A 60 -7.40 -6.45 -19.80
C VAL A 60 -8.52 -7.47 -19.78
N LYS A 61 -8.22 -8.74 -20.06
CA LYS A 61 -9.17 -9.87 -19.93
C LYS A 61 -9.29 -10.25 -18.46
N VAL A 62 -10.50 -10.24 -17.90
CA VAL A 62 -10.72 -10.45 -16.46
C VAL A 62 -11.64 -11.64 -16.22
N HIS A 63 -11.10 -12.67 -15.59
CA HIS A 63 -11.88 -13.82 -15.11
C HIS A 63 -12.15 -13.69 -13.61
N ARG A 64 -13.46 -13.78 -13.24
CA ARG A 64 -13.91 -13.65 -11.85
C ARG A 64 -14.41 -14.97 -11.30
N VAL A 65 -13.79 -15.42 -10.21
CA VAL A 65 -14.27 -16.57 -9.46
C VAL A 65 -15.19 -16.15 -8.32
N SER A 66 -16.13 -17.02 -7.98
CA SER A 66 -17.03 -16.80 -6.86
C SER A 66 -16.25 -16.80 -5.54
N VAL A 67 -16.55 -15.84 -4.67
CA VAL A 67 -15.97 -15.74 -3.34
C VAL A 67 -17.07 -15.52 -2.29
N LYS A 68 -16.82 -15.91 -1.06
CA LYS A 68 -17.68 -15.53 0.07
C LYS A 68 -17.45 -14.04 0.39
N PRO A 69 -18.49 -13.25 0.67
CA PRO A 69 -18.31 -11.84 1.00
C PRO A 69 -17.42 -11.63 2.21
N ARG A 70 -16.55 -10.63 2.17
CA ARG A 70 -15.72 -10.22 3.29
C ARG A 70 -16.49 -9.25 4.18
N LYS A 71 -16.98 -9.75 5.32
CA LYS A 71 -17.59 -8.94 6.39
C LYS A 71 -16.55 -8.63 7.46
N PHE A 72 -16.91 -7.85 8.48
CA PHE A 72 -16.00 -7.49 9.58
C PHE A 72 -15.59 -8.65 10.50
N SER A 73 -16.36 -9.74 10.55
CA SER A 73 -16.03 -10.87 11.43
C SER A 73 -14.81 -11.65 10.93
N ARG A 74 -13.94 -12.09 11.86
CA ARG A 74 -12.75 -12.91 11.56
C ARG A 74 -13.09 -14.16 10.74
N ILE A 75 -14.19 -14.85 11.09
CA ILE A 75 -14.65 -16.05 10.38
C ILE A 75 -15.02 -15.73 8.93
N SER A 76 -15.68 -14.60 8.68
CA SER A 76 -16.03 -14.17 7.33
C SER A 76 -14.78 -13.86 6.49
N ILE A 77 -13.79 -13.22 7.08
CA ILE A 77 -12.50 -12.92 6.43
C ILE A 77 -11.81 -14.22 6.02
N ILE A 78 -11.73 -15.19 6.91
CA ILE A 78 -11.12 -16.51 6.62
C ILE A 78 -11.91 -17.23 5.51
N LYS A 79 -13.23 -17.25 5.58
CA LYS A 79 -14.09 -17.85 4.54
C LYS A 79 -13.90 -17.16 3.17
N ASN A 80 -13.73 -15.85 3.15
CA ASN A 80 -13.44 -15.09 1.93
C ASN A 80 -12.13 -15.56 1.30
N TYR A 81 -11.05 -15.61 2.07
CA TYR A 81 -9.74 -16.05 1.61
C TYR A 81 -9.73 -17.50 1.09
N LEU A 82 -10.32 -18.41 1.87
CA LEU A 82 -10.41 -19.82 1.48
C LEU A 82 -11.25 -20.01 0.23
N SER A 83 -12.35 -19.27 0.08
CA SER A 83 -13.22 -19.38 -1.11
C SER A 83 -12.50 -18.94 -2.38
N PHE A 84 -11.71 -17.86 -2.33
CA PHE A 84 -10.87 -17.45 -3.47
C PHE A 84 -9.83 -18.53 -3.81
N ASN A 85 -9.13 -19.03 -2.81
CA ASN A 85 -8.13 -20.08 -2.99
C ASN A 85 -8.71 -21.33 -3.67
N ILE A 86 -9.83 -21.84 -3.14
CA ILE A 86 -10.45 -23.06 -3.63
C ILE A 86 -10.98 -22.86 -5.07
N ASN A 87 -11.76 -21.80 -5.29
CA ASN A 87 -12.38 -21.54 -6.59
C ASN A 87 -11.36 -21.11 -7.64
N GLY A 88 -10.34 -20.35 -7.26
CA GLY A 88 -9.21 -20.00 -8.13
C GLY A 88 -8.43 -21.23 -8.58
N LYS A 89 -8.08 -22.13 -7.63
CA LYS A 89 -7.43 -23.40 -7.98
C LYS A 89 -8.31 -24.29 -8.88
N ARG A 90 -9.61 -24.33 -8.62
CA ARG A 90 -10.56 -25.08 -9.46
C ARG A 90 -10.60 -24.51 -10.88
N PHE A 91 -10.67 -23.18 -11.01
CA PHE A 91 -10.64 -22.49 -12.28
C PHE A 91 -9.36 -22.81 -13.09
N VAL A 92 -8.19 -22.58 -12.52
CA VAL A 92 -6.91 -22.72 -13.23
C VAL A 92 -6.60 -24.18 -13.63
N ARG A 93 -7.15 -25.18 -12.94
CA ARG A 93 -7.00 -26.59 -13.34
C ARG A 93 -7.68 -26.90 -14.69
N HIS A 94 -8.73 -26.17 -15.05
CA HIS A 94 -9.49 -26.36 -16.28
C HIS A 94 -9.22 -25.26 -17.32
N PHE A 95 -8.51 -24.23 -16.93
CA PHE A 95 -8.16 -23.12 -17.80
C PHE A 95 -7.06 -23.57 -18.78
N LYS A 96 -7.31 -23.36 -20.10
CA LYS A 96 -6.49 -23.92 -21.17
C LYS A 96 -5.67 -22.88 -21.92
N GLU A 97 -5.89 -21.58 -21.66
CA GLU A 97 -5.10 -20.54 -22.29
C GLU A 97 -3.63 -20.66 -21.92
N GLU A 98 -2.76 -20.33 -22.86
CA GLU A 98 -1.32 -20.38 -22.70
C GLU A 98 -0.76 -19.01 -22.33
N PHE A 99 0.15 -18.99 -21.39
CA PHE A 99 0.85 -17.79 -20.94
C PHE A 99 2.35 -18.01 -20.90
N ASP A 100 3.10 -16.91 -21.00
CA ASP A 100 4.54 -16.92 -20.91
C ASP A 100 5.05 -16.95 -19.47
N VAL A 101 4.28 -16.34 -18.56
CA VAL A 101 4.62 -16.14 -17.15
C VAL A 101 3.35 -15.92 -16.32
N VAL A 102 3.41 -16.32 -15.06
CA VAL A 102 2.39 -15.97 -14.07
C VAL A 102 2.94 -14.91 -13.11
N LEU A 103 2.25 -13.79 -12.99
CA LEU A 103 2.49 -12.80 -11.94
C LEU A 103 1.43 -12.95 -10.86
N SER A 104 1.83 -13.22 -9.63
CA SER A 104 0.92 -13.17 -8.50
C SER A 104 1.18 -11.95 -7.64
N ILE A 105 0.16 -11.13 -7.39
CA ILE A 105 0.29 -9.96 -6.51
C ILE A 105 -0.31 -10.32 -5.15
N SER A 106 0.54 -10.29 -4.11
CA SER A 106 0.14 -10.60 -2.74
C SER A 106 -0.12 -9.33 -1.95
N LEU A 107 -1.40 -9.07 -1.73
CA LEU A 107 -1.91 -8.00 -0.87
C LEU A 107 -2.18 -8.46 0.58
N SER A 108 -2.25 -9.76 0.85
CA SER A 108 -2.63 -10.48 2.06
C SER A 108 -3.98 -11.21 1.88
N PRO A 109 -4.09 -12.44 2.31
CA PRO A 109 -3.05 -13.33 2.85
C PRO A 109 -2.27 -14.07 1.75
N VAL A 110 -1.14 -14.65 2.13
CA VAL A 110 -0.27 -15.41 1.21
C VAL A 110 -0.97 -16.56 0.48
N ILE A 111 -2.04 -17.12 1.02
CA ILE A 111 -2.81 -18.21 0.39
C ILE A 111 -3.41 -17.80 -0.96
N SER A 112 -3.62 -16.51 -1.20
CA SER A 112 -4.14 -15.97 -2.46
C SER A 112 -3.22 -16.24 -3.66
N ILE A 113 -1.93 -16.52 -3.42
CA ILE A 113 -0.92 -16.88 -4.42
C ILE A 113 -1.14 -18.30 -4.98
N SER A 114 -1.79 -19.18 -4.21
CA SER A 114 -1.85 -20.60 -4.54
C SER A 114 -2.46 -20.93 -5.91
N PRO A 115 -3.49 -20.24 -6.44
CA PRO A 115 -3.95 -20.49 -7.80
C PRO A 115 -2.87 -20.24 -8.85
N ALA A 116 -2.05 -19.17 -8.69
CA ALA A 116 -0.92 -18.87 -9.57
C ALA A 116 0.10 -20.03 -9.58
N LEU A 117 0.49 -20.51 -8.41
CA LEU A 117 1.43 -21.64 -8.29
C LEU A 117 0.89 -22.93 -8.92
N VAL A 118 -0.41 -23.19 -8.79
CA VAL A 118 -1.05 -24.38 -9.41
C VAL A 118 -1.03 -24.27 -10.94
N PHE A 119 -1.32 -23.08 -11.48
CA PHE A 119 -1.28 -22.87 -12.93
C PHE A 119 0.13 -22.98 -13.47
N ALA A 120 1.08 -22.25 -12.88
CA ALA A 120 2.47 -22.20 -13.29
C ALA A 120 3.10 -23.61 -13.33
N ARG A 121 2.89 -24.39 -12.25
CA ARG A 121 3.38 -25.77 -12.16
C ARG A 121 2.76 -26.68 -13.25
N LYS A 122 1.45 -26.57 -13.49
CA LYS A 122 0.74 -27.37 -14.50
C LYS A 122 1.27 -27.11 -15.90
N HIS A 123 1.52 -25.85 -16.23
CA HIS A 123 1.96 -25.40 -17.57
C HIS A 123 3.49 -25.29 -17.70
N LYS A 124 4.25 -25.57 -16.63
CA LYS A 124 5.73 -25.50 -16.57
C LYS A 124 6.27 -24.12 -16.99
N ILE A 125 5.61 -23.06 -16.54
CA ILE A 125 6.00 -21.67 -16.76
C ILE A 125 6.36 -21.01 -15.42
N PRO A 126 7.21 -19.96 -15.41
CA PRO A 126 7.61 -19.32 -14.17
C PRO A 126 6.46 -18.60 -13.45
N CYS A 127 6.50 -18.65 -12.12
CA CYS A 127 5.62 -17.90 -11.24
C CYS A 127 6.43 -16.84 -10.48
N VAL A 128 6.20 -15.57 -10.82
CA VAL A 128 6.76 -14.41 -10.14
C VAL A 128 5.78 -13.92 -9.09
N LEU A 129 6.25 -13.77 -7.87
CA LEU A 129 5.49 -13.14 -6.80
C LEU A 129 5.88 -11.67 -6.69
N TYR A 130 4.91 -10.77 -6.76
CA TYR A 130 5.06 -9.39 -6.31
C TYR A 130 4.49 -9.27 -4.90
N CYS A 131 5.39 -9.25 -3.92
CA CYS A 131 5.06 -9.22 -2.50
C CYS A 131 4.91 -7.77 -2.03
N GLN A 132 3.66 -7.36 -1.82
CA GLN A 132 3.33 -6.02 -1.32
C GLN A 132 3.09 -6.00 0.19
N ASP A 133 2.89 -7.18 0.81
CA ASP A 133 2.64 -7.30 2.24
C ASP A 133 3.31 -8.59 2.78
N LEU A 134 3.95 -8.50 3.94
CA LEU A 134 4.58 -9.63 4.59
C LEU A 134 3.57 -10.41 5.42
N TRP A 135 3.37 -11.68 5.10
CA TRP A 135 2.48 -12.54 5.84
C TRP A 135 3.22 -13.72 6.47
N PRO A 136 3.01 -14.02 7.77
CA PRO A 136 1.93 -13.56 8.65
C PRO A 136 2.20 -12.25 9.41
N GLU A 137 3.29 -11.51 9.17
CA GLU A 137 3.66 -10.31 9.91
C GLU A 137 2.55 -9.25 9.95
N SER A 138 1.83 -9.04 8.86
CA SER A 138 0.69 -8.12 8.79
C SER A 138 -0.44 -8.48 9.78
N THR A 139 -0.54 -9.74 10.21
CA THR A 139 -1.51 -10.15 11.23
C THR A 139 -1.15 -9.69 12.65
N LEU A 140 0.14 -9.44 12.89
CA LEU A 140 0.63 -8.92 14.17
C LEU A 140 0.21 -7.46 14.36
N VAL A 141 0.32 -6.67 13.28
CA VAL A 141 -0.09 -5.25 13.26
C VAL A 141 -1.55 -5.07 13.63
N THR A 142 -2.41 -5.96 13.16
CA THR A 142 -3.85 -5.93 13.44
C THR A 142 -4.23 -6.63 14.76
N ASN A 143 -3.25 -7.12 15.54
CA ASN A 143 -3.47 -7.95 16.71
C ASN A 143 -4.37 -9.18 16.45
N ALA A 144 -4.48 -9.61 15.19
CA ALA A 144 -5.26 -10.80 14.83
C ALA A 144 -4.63 -12.09 15.34
N VAL A 145 -3.29 -12.11 15.41
CA VAL A 145 -2.50 -13.23 15.92
C VAL A 145 -1.38 -12.67 16.82
N LYS A 146 -1.06 -13.36 17.90
CA LYS A 146 0.08 -13.00 18.77
C LYS A 146 1.37 -13.64 18.25
N LYS A 147 2.47 -12.90 18.23
CA LYS A 147 3.80 -13.40 17.87
C LYS A 147 4.16 -14.62 18.73
N TYR A 148 4.79 -15.62 18.14
CA TYR A 148 5.18 -16.90 18.77
C TYR A 148 4.03 -17.80 19.26
N SER A 149 2.76 -17.43 19.09
CA SER A 149 1.63 -18.33 19.35
C SER A 149 1.67 -19.56 18.43
N LEU A 150 0.98 -20.64 18.81
CA LEU A 150 0.87 -21.84 17.96
C LEU A 150 0.28 -21.47 16.56
N THR A 151 -0.75 -20.64 16.56
CA THR A 151 -1.35 -20.13 15.31
C THR A 151 -0.32 -19.40 14.44
N TYR A 152 0.47 -18.51 15.05
CA TYR A 152 1.54 -17.80 14.32
C TYR A 152 2.54 -18.79 13.72
N LYS A 153 3.02 -19.77 14.49
CA LYS A 153 3.99 -20.77 14.02
C LYS A 153 3.46 -21.59 12.85
N ILE A 154 2.16 -21.96 12.87
CA ILE A 154 1.51 -22.68 11.76
C ILE A 154 1.46 -21.79 10.52
N LEU A 155 0.97 -20.56 10.66
CA LEU A 155 0.88 -19.59 9.56
C LEU A 155 2.26 -19.27 8.98
N PHE A 156 3.27 -19.13 9.82
CA PHE A 156 4.64 -18.88 9.42
C PHE A 156 5.23 -20.02 8.57
N LYS A 157 5.12 -21.27 9.03
CA LYS A 157 5.57 -22.45 8.27
C LYS A 157 4.81 -22.56 6.95
N TRP A 158 3.53 -22.29 6.95
CA TRP A 158 2.71 -22.34 5.76
C TRP A 158 3.09 -21.24 4.76
N SER A 159 3.29 -20.01 5.22
CA SER A 159 3.79 -18.89 4.40
C SER A 159 5.12 -19.22 3.76
N LYS A 160 6.08 -19.72 4.55
CA LYS A 160 7.37 -20.16 4.05
C LYS A 160 7.23 -21.19 2.93
N SER A 161 6.37 -22.20 3.12
CA SER A 161 6.14 -23.23 2.09
C SER A 161 5.51 -22.68 0.81
N ILE A 162 4.71 -21.61 0.88
CA ILE A 162 4.14 -20.96 -0.31
C ILE A 162 5.19 -20.10 -1.00
N TYR A 163 5.87 -19.23 -0.27
CA TYR A 163 6.90 -18.35 -0.81
C TYR A 163 8.05 -19.12 -1.50
N SER A 164 8.50 -20.22 -0.89
CA SER A 164 9.57 -21.06 -1.47
C SER A 164 9.22 -21.68 -2.82
N LYS A 165 7.94 -21.76 -3.18
CA LYS A 165 7.48 -22.32 -4.46
C LYS A 165 7.44 -21.31 -5.60
N CYS A 166 7.59 -20.04 -5.32
CA CYS A 166 7.70 -19.01 -6.35
C CYS A 166 9.10 -19.09 -6.98
N ASP A 167 9.18 -18.91 -8.29
CA ASP A 167 10.48 -18.95 -9.00
C ASP A 167 11.26 -17.66 -8.75
N ARG A 168 10.56 -16.54 -8.60
CA ARG A 168 11.12 -15.22 -8.29
C ARG A 168 10.21 -14.45 -7.34
N ILE A 169 10.79 -13.64 -6.47
CA ILE A 169 10.05 -12.77 -5.56
C ILE A 169 10.50 -11.33 -5.77
N VAL A 170 9.59 -10.48 -6.22
CA VAL A 170 9.76 -9.02 -6.26
C VAL A 170 9.16 -8.45 -4.98
N ILE A 171 9.89 -7.58 -4.31
CA ILE A 171 9.50 -7.00 -3.02
C ILE A 171 9.18 -5.52 -3.16
N SER A 172 8.19 -5.02 -2.41
CA SER A 172 7.78 -3.61 -2.48
C SER A 172 8.64 -2.69 -1.60
N SER A 173 9.47 -3.23 -0.73
CA SER A 173 10.31 -2.48 0.19
C SER A 173 11.64 -3.23 0.45
N PRO A 174 12.81 -2.55 0.50
CA PRO A 174 14.11 -3.19 0.69
C PRO A 174 14.20 -4.08 1.95
N SER A 175 13.59 -3.65 3.05
CA SER A 175 13.57 -4.39 4.32
C SER A 175 12.88 -5.75 4.25
N PHE A 176 12.05 -6.00 3.23
CA PHE A 176 11.44 -7.32 3.03
C PHE A 176 12.49 -8.39 2.73
N ARG A 177 13.61 -8.03 2.09
CA ARG A 177 14.72 -8.97 1.86
C ARG A 177 15.20 -9.59 3.17
N GLU A 178 15.41 -8.76 4.19
CA GLU A 178 15.85 -9.23 5.51
C GLU A 178 14.88 -10.27 6.10
N TYR A 179 13.58 -10.05 5.95
CA TYR A 179 12.56 -11.00 6.40
C TYR A 179 12.64 -12.34 5.66
N PHE A 180 12.75 -12.31 4.33
CA PHE A 180 12.86 -13.54 3.54
C PHE A 180 14.15 -14.31 3.84
N GLU A 181 15.28 -13.63 3.94
CA GLU A 181 16.58 -14.27 4.13
C GLU A 181 16.81 -14.75 5.56
N LYS A 182 16.51 -13.89 6.56
CA LYS A 182 16.80 -14.19 7.97
C LYS A 182 15.68 -14.97 8.66
N GLU A 183 14.43 -14.53 8.51
CA GLU A 183 13.31 -15.17 9.21
C GLU A 183 12.83 -16.42 8.48
N LEU A 184 12.57 -16.31 7.18
CA LEU A 184 12.08 -17.43 6.40
C LEU A 184 13.20 -18.37 5.92
N ASN A 185 14.48 -17.96 6.01
CA ASN A 185 15.63 -18.68 5.45
C ASN A 185 15.43 -19.07 3.97
N ILE A 186 14.93 -18.12 3.18
CA ILE A 186 14.80 -18.20 1.72
C ILE A 186 15.90 -17.30 1.15
N LYS A 187 17.02 -17.90 0.71
CA LYS A 187 18.22 -17.20 0.23
C LYS A 187 18.49 -17.42 -1.26
N ASP A 188 17.84 -18.41 -1.84
CA ASP A 188 18.01 -18.87 -3.22
C ASP A 188 17.17 -18.09 -4.24
N LYS A 189 16.40 -17.11 -3.78
CA LYS A 189 15.55 -16.28 -4.65
C LYS A 189 16.16 -14.90 -4.89
N VAL A 190 15.86 -14.33 -6.03
CA VAL A 190 16.21 -12.95 -6.34
C VAL A 190 15.13 -12.03 -5.76
N PHE A 191 15.56 -11.04 -4.98
CA PHE A 191 14.69 -10.04 -4.37
C PHE A 191 15.01 -8.67 -4.94
N ASN A 192 14.42 -8.31 -6.06
CA ASN A 192 14.50 -6.95 -6.59
C ASN A 192 13.37 -6.09 -6.03
N VAL A 193 13.68 -4.82 -5.79
CA VAL A 193 12.73 -3.89 -5.20
C VAL A 193 11.98 -3.16 -6.31
N VAL A 194 10.67 -3.34 -6.33
CA VAL A 194 9.75 -2.51 -7.11
C VAL A 194 8.70 -1.97 -6.14
N ASN A 195 8.72 -0.66 -5.91
CA ASN A 195 7.77 -0.04 -5.00
C ASN A 195 6.33 -0.16 -5.54
N GLN A 196 5.36 -0.06 -4.66
CA GLN A 196 3.97 -0.15 -5.08
C GLN A 196 3.59 1.09 -5.91
N PRO A 197 2.98 0.92 -7.10
CA PRO A 197 2.37 2.02 -7.80
C PRO A 197 1.30 2.71 -6.95
N ILE A 198 1.26 4.03 -7.04
CA ILE A 198 0.22 4.80 -6.37
C ILE A 198 -1.11 4.63 -7.09
N LEU A 199 -2.20 4.75 -6.34
CA LEU A 199 -3.53 4.81 -6.93
C LEU A 199 -3.71 6.15 -7.64
N ASN A 200 -4.10 6.11 -8.90
CA ASN A 200 -4.47 7.32 -9.63
C ASN A 200 -5.94 7.67 -9.33
N SER A 201 -6.17 8.95 -9.09
CA SER A 201 -7.52 9.47 -8.99
C SER A 201 -8.18 9.51 -10.36
N THR A 202 -9.41 9.04 -10.45
CA THR A 202 -10.22 9.09 -11.68
C THR A 202 -10.97 10.40 -11.82
N LYS A 203 -11.07 11.17 -10.73
CA LYS A 203 -11.76 12.48 -10.69
C LYS A 203 -10.90 13.45 -9.90
N HIS A 204 -10.74 14.64 -10.39
CA HIS A 204 -10.10 15.72 -9.66
C HIS A 204 -11.14 16.51 -8.89
N SER A 205 -10.87 16.73 -7.60
CA SER A 205 -11.63 17.69 -6.80
C SER A 205 -10.96 19.06 -6.87
N GLU A 206 -11.72 20.11 -6.79
CA GLU A 206 -11.18 21.47 -6.69
C GLU A 206 -10.27 21.59 -5.48
N PRO A 207 -9.06 22.17 -5.63
CA PRO A 207 -8.15 22.38 -4.51
C PRO A 207 -8.78 23.18 -3.38
N ILE A 208 -8.61 22.72 -2.13
CA ILE A 208 -9.07 23.45 -0.95
C ILE A 208 -8.28 24.74 -0.80
N LYS A 209 -8.99 25.84 -0.58
CA LYS A 209 -8.39 27.10 -0.13
C LYS A 209 -8.39 27.11 1.39
N TYR A 210 -7.21 27.14 1.96
CA TYR A 210 -7.05 27.22 3.41
C TYR A 210 -7.22 28.68 3.87
N GLU A 211 -7.89 28.87 4.99
CA GLU A 211 -8.04 30.19 5.63
C GLU A 211 -6.80 30.52 6.50
N ASN A 212 -6.10 29.50 6.96
CA ASN A 212 -4.96 29.60 7.84
C ASN A 212 -3.67 29.77 7.06
N LYS A 213 -2.66 30.37 7.72
CA LYS A 213 -1.38 30.67 7.09
C LYS A 213 -0.54 29.42 6.81
N HIS A 214 -0.57 28.42 7.72
CA HIS A 214 0.25 27.22 7.62
C HIS A 214 -0.60 25.97 7.81
N ASN A 215 -0.60 25.08 6.85
CA ASN A 215 -1.47 23.92 6.80
C ASN A 215 -0.66 22.64 6.52
N LEU A 216 -0.60 21.75 7.50
CA LEU A 216 -0.03 20.43 7.37
C LEU A 216 -1.15 19.41 7.20
N VAL A 217 -0.96 18.43 6.31
CA VAL A 217 -1.98 17.42 6.03
C VAL A 217 -1.45 16.02 6.26
N TYR A 218 -2.15 15.27 7.08
CA TYR A 218 -2.00 13.84 7.24
C TYR A 218 -3.26 13.14 6.72
N ALA A 219 -3.12 12.22 5.77
CA ALA A 219 -4.21 11.37 5.33
C ALA A 219 -3.82 9.89 5.35
N GLY A 220 -4.68 9.05 5.91
CA GLY A 220 -4.47 7.62 5.97
C GLY A 220 -5.09 6.94 7.18
N ASN A 221 -4.60 5.75 7.51
CA ASN A 221 -5.04 5.03 8.69
C ASN A 221 -4.65 5.77 9.97
N ILE A 222 -5.59 5.91 10.92
CA ILE A 222 -5.37 6.50 12.25
C ILE A 222 -5.20 5.35 13.25
N GLY A 223 -3.96 4.88 13.40
CA GLY A 223 -3.64 3.72 14.23
C GLY A 223 -2.24 3.83 14.83
N LYS A 224 -1.89 2.88 15.71
CA LYS A 224 -0.65 2.90 16.50
C LYS A 224 0.63 3.06 15.69
N LEU A 225 0.72 2.37 14.56
CA LEU A 225 1.91 2.44 13.72
C LEU A 225 2.05 3.77 12.98
N GLN A 226 0.97 4.53 12.85
CA GLN A 226 0.99 5.79 12.12
C GLN A 226 1.34 7.01 12.98
N LEU A 227 1.62 6.81 14.28
CA LEU A 227 2.06 7.86 15.19
C LEU A 227 1.15 9.09 15.23
N THR A 228 -0.14 8.94 14.93
CA THR A 228 -1.08 10.08 14.89
C THR A 228 -1.24 10.74 16.26
N ASP A 229 -1.14 9.96 17.35
CA ASP A 229 -1.13 10.48 18.71
C ASP A 229 0.06 11.41 18.97
N LEU A 230 1.25 11.02 18.48
CA LEU A 230 2.47 11.83 18.57
C LEU A 230 2.36 13.13 17.77
N LEU A 231 1.74 13.07 16.56
CA LEU A 231 1.53 14.27 15.75
C LEU A 231 0.63 15.28 16.47
N VAL A 232 -0.46 14.82 17.09
CA VAL A 232 -1.37 15.66 17.89
C VAL A 232 -0.65 16.22 19.12
N GLU A 233 0.12 15.40 19.82
CA GLU A 233 0.93 15.84 20.98
C GLU A 233 1.90 16.95 20.60
N ALA A 234 2.56 16.83 19.45
CA ALA A 234 3.53 17.83 18.97
C ALA A 234 2.92 19.21 18.78
N MET A 235 1.63 19.30 18.41
CA MET A 235 0.96 20.58 18.19
C MET A 235 0.88 21.47 19.45
N LYS A 236 1.07 20.92 20.64
CA LYS A 236 1.20 21.70 21.87
C LYS A 236 2.46 22.57 21.88
N TYR A 237 3.53 22.06 21.31
CA TYR A 237 4.87 22.65 21.38
C TYR A 237 5.25 23.47 20.16
N VAL A 238 4.38 23.48 19.12
CA VAL A 238 4.56 24.33 17.93
C VAL A 238 4.48 25.81 18.33
N LYS A 239 5.53 26.56 17.96
CA LYS A 239 5.71 27.99 18.29
C LYS A 239 5.22 28.91 17.18
N THR A 240 5.29 28.47 15.93
CA THR A 240 4.80 29.24 14.77
C THR A 240 3.31 29.49 14.91
N PRO A 241 2.85 30.74 14.82
CA PRO A 241 1.44 31.06 14.91
C PRO A 241 0.66 30.58 13.68
N ASP A 242 -0.65 30.38 13.86
CA ASP A 242 -1.60 30.05 12.79
C ASP A 242 -1.24 28.78 11.99
N VAL A 243 -0.75 27.75 12.71
CA VAL A 243 -0.46 26.42 12.15
C VAL A 243 -1.65 25.48 12.43
N LYS A 244 -2.11 24.80 11.40
CA LYS A 244 -3.15 23.74 11.49
C LYS A 244 -2.61 22.39 11.01
N LEU A 245 -2.97 21.35 11.75
CA LEU A 245 -2.78 19.97 11.35
C LEU A 245 -4.14 19.37 10.95
N HIS A 246 -4.32 19.10 9.67
CA HIS A 246 -5.51 18.45 9.12
C HIS A 246 -5.33 16.93 9.15
N LEU A 247 -6.17 16.24 9.93
CA LEU A 247 -6.17 14.77 10.04
C LEU A 247 -7.31 14.19 9.24
N MET A 248 -6.99 13.29 8.31
CA MET A 248 -7.97 12.64 7.43
C MET A 248 -7.82 11.12 7.53
N GLY A 249 -8.93 10.42 7.67
CA GLY A 249 -8.96 8.97 7.64
C GLY A 249 -9.75 8.33 8.77
N MET A 250 -9.58 7.02 8.88
CA MET A 250 -10.18 6.18 9.92
C MET A 250 -9.12 5.26 10.52
N GLY A 251 -9.41 4.69 11.69
CA GLY A 251 -8.52 3.71 12.29
C GLY A 251 -8.89 3.39 13.73
N SER A 252 -8.13 2.47 14.32
CA SER A 252 -8.40 1.95 15.67
C SER A 252 -8.24 3.00 16.77
N GLU A 253 -7.49 4.08 16.51
CA GLU A 253 -7.18 5.10 17.52
C GLU A 253 -7.98 6.41 17.32
N LEU A 254 -8.88 6.46 16.32
CA LEU A 254 -9.60 7.68 16.00
C LEU A 254 -10.35 8.30 17.20
N ASN A 255 -11.03 7.47 18.01
CA ASN A 255 -11.77 7.98 19.17
C ASN A 255 -10.82 8.56 20.23
N GLN A 256 -9.70 7.88 20.50
CA GLN A 256 -8.68 8.34 21.43
C GLN A 256 -8.06 9.68 20.97
N ILE A 257 -7.81 9.81 19.65
CA ILE A 257 -7.30 11.05 19.07
C ILE A 257 -8.30 12.21 19.26
N LYS A 258 -9.59 11.98 19.01
CA LYS A 258 -10.63 13.01 19.24
C LYS A 258 -10.72 13.44 20.70
N GLU A 259 -10.75 12.46 21.61
CA GLU A 259 -10.75 12.73 23.06
C GLU A 259 -9.50 13.51 23.50
N LYS A 260 -8.33 13.18 22.94
CA LYS A 260 -7.08 13.90 23.21
C LYS A 260 -7.14 15.36 22.73
N ILE A 261 -7.64 15.61 21.51
CA ILE A 261 -7.80 16.96 20.96
C ILE A 261 -8.68 17.82 21.89
N GLU A 262 -9.80 17.26 22.36
CA GLU A 262 -10.71 17.96 23.27
C GLU A 262 -10.08 18.20 24.64
N LYS A 263 -9.55 17.16 25.26
CA LYS A 263 -8.96 17.22 26.61
C LYS A 263 -7.79 18.19 26.72
N GLU A 264 -7.02 18.32 25.64
CA GLU A 264 -5.82 19.15 25.60
C GLU A 264 -6.04 20.52 24.97
N ASN A 265 -7.32 20.87 24.67
CA ASN A 265 -7.72 22.14 24.06
C ASN A 265 -6.97 22.45 22.75
N LEU A 266 -6.85 21.43 21.88
CA LEU A 266 -6.15 21.54 20.61
C LEU A 266 -7.06 21.75 19.39
N GLN A 267 -8.37 22.00 19.57
CA GLN A 267 -9.36 22.16 18.49
C GLN A 267 -8.98 23.28 17.51
N ASP A 268 -8.31 24.31 18.01
CA ASP A 268 -7.82 25.41 17.17
C ASP A 268 -6.54 25.09 16.40
N LYS A 269 -5.87 23.96 16.69
CA LYS A 269 -4.61 23.56 16.04
C LYS A 269 -4.73 22.25 15.25
N VAL A 270 -5.67 21.37 15.60
CA VAL A 270 -5.86 20.06 14.97
C VAL A 270 -7.29 19.89 14.51
N ILE A 271 -7.47 19.73 13.22
CA ILE A 271 -8.78 19.60 12.58
C ILE A 271 -8.96 18.17 12.06
N TYR A 272 -9.97 17.46 12.55
CA TYR A 272 -10.35 16.18 11.98
C TYR A 272 -11.32 16.37 10.83
N GLU A 273 -10.86 16.16 9.60
CA GLU A 273 -11.60 16.40 8.37
C GLU A 273 -12.56 15.24 7.99
N GLY A 274 -12.43 14.10 8.66
CA GLY A 274 -13.21 12.91 8.35
C GLY A 274 -12.47 11.90 7.47
N ALA A 275 -13.20 10.86 7.06
CA ALA A 275 -12.70 9.84 6.13
C ALA A 275 -13.20 10.15 4.72
N TYR A 276 -12.31 10.49 3.84
CA TYR A 276 -12.64 10.85 2.47
C TYR A 276 -12.09 9.86 1.44
N PRO A 277 -12.78 9.72 0.28
CA PRO A 277 -12.19 9.10 -0.90
C PRO A 277 -10.91 9.84 -1.31
N ILE A 278 -10.00 9.14 -1.98
CA ILE A 278 -8.69 9.68 -2.37
C ILE A 278 -8.83 11.00 -3.15
N GLU A 279 -9.83 11.11 -4.01
CA GLU A 279 -10.08 12.30 -4.84
C GLU A 279 -10.30 13.56 -4.01
N LYS A 280 -11.02 13.40 -2.88
CA LYS A 280 -11.27 14.52 -1.97
C LYS A 280 -10.06 14.81 -1.11
N ALA A 281 -9.30 13.78 -0.70
CA ALA A 281 -8.06 13.96 0.04
C ALA A 281 -7.00 14.69 -0.81
N GLU A 282 -6.92 14.42 -2.11
CA GLU A 282 -6.02 15.10 -3.05
C GLU A 282 -6.25 16.61 -3.11
N ALA A 283 -7.50 17.05 -2.96
CA ALA A 283 -7.84 18.49 -2.91
C ALA A 283 -7.14 19.24 -1.76
N TYR A 284 -6.88 18.54 -0.65
CA TYR A 284 -6.13 19.07 0.48
C TYR A 284 -4.62 19.09 0.23
N TYR A 285 -4.09 18.10 -0.51
CA TYR A 285 -2.65 18.00 -0.72
C TYR A 285 -2.08 19.13 -1.56
N VAL A 286 -2.85 19.61 -2.55
CA VAL A 286 -2.36 20.55 -3.58
C VAL A 286 -1.90 21.87 -2.97
N ASN A 287 -2.58 22.38 -1.96
CA ASN A 287 -2.31 23.68 -1.33
C ASN A 287 -1.71 23.57 0.07
N ALA A 288 -1.42 22.37 0.56
CA ALA A 288 -0.79 22.17 1.87
C ALA A 288 0.63 22.77 1.88
N ASP A 289 1.05 23.31 3.02
CA ASP A 289 2.44 23.72 3.26
C ASP A 289 3.37 22.52 3.40
N ALA A 290 2.85 21.43 3.98
CA ALA A 290 3.56 20.15 4.04
C ALA A 290 2.59 18.95 4.15
N LEU A 291 3.03 17.80 3.64
CA LEU A 291 2.34 16.53 3.79
C LEU A 291 3.08 15.66 4.79
N VAL A 292 2.35 15.05 5.73
CA VAL A 292 2.94 14.36 6.88
C VAL A 292 3.02 12.86 6.66
N VAL A 293 4.23 12.32 6.69
CA VAL A 293 4.52 10.89 6.64
C VAL A 293 5.01 10.45 8.01
N SER A 294 4.22 9.64 8.70
CA SER A 294 4.60 9.09 9.99
C SER A 294 4.42 7.59 10.04
N LEU A 295 5.42 6.90 10.58
CA LEU A 295 5.43 5.44 10.72
C LEU A 295 6.37 5.05 11.86
N LYS A 296 5.83 4.35 12.86
CA LYS A 296 6.58 3.83 13.99
C LYS A 296 7.59 2.79 13.53
N ASN A 297 8.83 2.91 13.97
CA ASN A 297 9.88 1.95 13.67
C ASN A 297 9.73 0.68 14.52
N GLU A 298 8.71 -0.13 14.22
CA GLU A 298 8.42 -1.35 14.97
C GLU A 298 8.23 -2.55 14.03
N GLY A 299 8.98 -3.61 14.25
CA GLY A 299 8.94 -4.83 13.44
C GLY A 299 9.33 -4.60 11.98
N TYR A 300 9.00 -5.55 11.11
CA TYR A 300 9.28 -5.41 9.67
C TYR A 300 8.35 -4.40 9.00
N VAL A 301 7.10 -4.31 9.42
CA VAL A 301 6.12 -3.39 8.82
C VAL A 301 6.49 -1.93 9.07
N GLY A 302 7.03 -1.62 10.25
CA GLY A 302 7.48 -0.26 10.58
C GLY A 302 8.73 0.22 9.84
N LYS A 303 9.44 -0.70 9.18
CA LYS A 303 10.62 -0.35 8.37
C LYS A 303 10.30 -0.09 6.90
N THR A 304 9.07 -0.36 6.45
CA THR A 304 8.68 -0.31 5.04
C THR A 304 8.40 1.09 4.52
N ILE A 305 8.23 1.22 3.22
CA ILE A 305 7.80 2.47 2.58
C ILE A 305 6.26 2.44 2.46
N PRO A 306 5.52 3.25 3.21
CA PRO A 306 4.08 3.34 3.04
C PRO A 306 3.72 4.04 1.73
N ASN A 307 2.67 3.57 1.05
CA ASN A 307 2.24 4.13 -0.24
C ASN A 307 2.03 5.65 -0.21
N LYS A 308 1.53 6.19 0.91
CA LYS A 308 1.35 7.63 1.06
C LYS A 308 2.66 8.42 0.92
N ALA A 309 3.80 7.85 1.33
CA ALA A 309 5.09 8.51 1.21
C ALA A 309 5.45 8.77 -0.25
N ILE A 310 5.21 7.78 -1.10
CA ILE A 310 5.41 7.89 -2.56
C ILE A 310 4.35 8.80 -3.17
N GLN A 311 3.08 8.64 -2.78
CA GLN A 311 1.97 9.43 -3.30
C GLN A 311 2.15 10.93 -3.03
N TYR A 312 2.60 11.30 -1.84
CA TYR A 312 2.76 12.70 -1.46
C TYR A 312 3.82 13.43 -2.28
N MET A 313 4.88 12.74 -2.67
CA MET A 313 5.91 13.36 -3.55
C MET A 313 5.32 13.86 -4.88
N LYS A 314 4.29 13.17 -5.42
CA LYS A 314 3.59 13.55 -6.66
C LYS A 314 3.06 14.98 -6.64
N TYR A 315 2.62 15.47 -5.47
CA TYR A 315 1.96 16.78 -5.34
C TYR A 315 2.95 17.94 -5.25
N GLY A 316 4.25 17.67 -5.21
CA GLY A 316 5.26 18.72 -5.19
C GLY A 316 5.18 19.60 -3.93
N ARG A 317 4.90 19.00 -2.79
CA ARG A 317 4.89 19.67 -1.48
C ARG A 317 6.02 19.17 -0.61
N PRO A 318 6.54 19.99 0.31
CA PRO A 318 7.45 19.54 1.35
C PRO A 318 6.88 18.36 2.12
N LEU A 319 7.73 17.46 2.60
CA LEU A 319 7.31 16.37 3.48
C LEU A 319 7.84 16.60 4.90
N LEU A 320 6.95 16.44 5.89
CA LEU A 320 7.34 16.21 7.28
C LEU A 320 7.40 14.72 7.51
N VAL A 321 8.57 14.20 7.87
CA VAL A 321 8.78 12.75 7.96
C VAL A 321 9.19 12.34 9.37
N VAL A 322 8.35 11.51 9.99
CA VAL A 322 8.58 10.86 11.29
C VAL A 322 8.65 9.36 11.04
N ALA A 323 9.75 8.89 10.49
CA ALA A 323 9.95 7.48 10.13
C ALA A 323 11.43 7.16 10.02
N LYS A 324 11.77 5.88 10.17
CA LYS A 324 13.11 5.32 9.99
C LYS A 324 13.11 4.27 8.85
N GLY A 325 14.22 3.57 8.67
CA GLY A 325 14.34 2.47 7.69
C GLY A 325 14.12 2.92 6.25
N ASP A 326 13.45 2.07 5.46
CA ASP A 326 13.28 2.28 4.02
C ASP A 326 12.58 3.60 3.67
N THR A 327 11.68 4.08 4.53
CA THR A 327 11.01 5.38 4.34
C THR A 327 12.01 6.53 4.45
N PHE A 328 12.82 6.54 5.51
CA PHE A 328 13.87 7.54 5.69
C PHE A 328 14.88 7.50 4.54
N ASP A 329 15.39 6.30 4.21
CA ASP A 329 16.41 6.11 3.17
C ASP A 329 15.92 6.54 1.77
N THR A 330 14.63 6.38 1.50
CA THR A 330 14.04 6.76 0.21
C THR A 330 13.78 8.26 0.14
N LEU A 331 13.13 8.83 1.17
CA LEU A 331 12.72 10.23 1.15
C LEU A 331 13.91 11.18 1.34
N SER A 332 14.97 10.76 2.02
CA SER A 332 16.22 11.56 2.13
C SER A 332 16.89 11.80 0.77
N LYS A 333 16.81 10.81 -0.14
CA LYS A 333 17.34 10.94 -1.51
C LYS A 333 16.57 11.96 -2.34
N ALA A 334 15.29 12.15 -2.08
CA ALA A 334 14.47 13.14 -2.76
C ALA A 334 14.85 14.58 -2.40
N LYS A 335 15.49 14.82 -1.24
CA LYS A 335 15.87 16.14 -0.72
C LYS A 335 14.71 17.13 -0.62
N GLY A 336 13.50 16.62 -0.38
CA GLY A 336 12.27 17.39 -0.30
C GLY A 336 11.56 17.26 1.05
N ALA A 337 12.26 16.76 2.08
CA ALA A 337 11.69 16.45 3.38
C ALA A 337 12.48 17.08 4.52
N ILE A 338 11.77 17.41 5.60
CA ILE A 338 12.32 17.69 6.93
C ILE A 338 11.97 16.50 7.82
N PHE A 339 12.97 15.97 8.51
CA PHE A 339 12.86 14.76 9.32
C PHE A 339 12.79 15.11 10.81
N ALA A 340 11.99 14.32 11.53
CA ALA A 340 11.91 14.38 12.98
C ALA A 340 12.03 12.98 13.60
N ASP A 341 12.58 12.93 14.80
CA ASP A 341 12.57 11.73 15.63
C ASP A 341 11.20 11.49 16.26
N GLU A 342 10.96 10.26 16.75
CA GLU A 342 9.68 9.85 17.37
C GLU A 342 9.51 10.49 18.77
N ASN A 343 9.53 11.81 18.86
CA ASN A 343 9.19 12.58 20.07
C ASN A 343 8.49 13.89 19.70
N ALA A 344 7.60 14.36 20.58
CA ALA A 344 6.72 15.50 20.31
C ALA A 344 7.47 16.83 20.11
N HIS A 345 8.56 17.06 20.84
CA HIS A 345 9.32 18.29 20.74
C HIS A 345 10.09 18.38 19.41
N ASP A 346 10.65 17.24 18.94
CA ASP A 346 11.36 17.23 17.67
C ASP A 346 10.41 17.34 16.47
N VAL A 347 9.24 16.71 16.57
CA VAL A 347 8.17 16.89 15.57
C VAL A 347 7.69 18.35 15.52
N ALA A 348 7.51 19.00 16.68
CA ALA A 348 7.15 20.42 16.74
C ALA A 348 8.24 21.32 16.14
N ARG A 349 9.51 21.05 16.45
CA ARG A 349 10.66 21.74 15.83
C ARG A 349 10.62 21.62 14.30
N ALA A 350 10.39 20.43 13.79
CA ALA A 350 10.33 20.19 12.35
C ALA A 350 9.12 20.89 11.69
N ILE A 351 7.98 20.97 12.40
CA ILE A 351 6.83 21.77 11.96
C ILE A 351 7.21 23.25 11.87
N ASP A 352 7.81 23.82 12.93
CA ASP A 352 8.25 25.20 12.96
C ASP A 352 9.26 25.49 11.84
N GLU A 353 10.20 24.56 11.60
CA GLU A 353 11.18 24.64 10.54
C GLU A 353 10.52 24.70 9.16
N ILE A 354 9.59 23.77 8.84
CA ILE A 354 8.85 23.77 7.58
C ILE A 354 8.05 25.06 7.39
N CYS A 355 7.34 25.51 8.45
CA CYS A 355 6.52 26.72 8.37
C CYS A 355 7.35 27.97 8.04
N ASN A 356 8.58 28.04 8.54
CA ASN A 356 9.47 29.17 8.37
C ASN A 356 10.52 29.00 7.27
N PHE A 357 10.53 27.83 6.60
CA PHE A 357 11.51 27.55 5.54
C PHE A 357 11.26 28.46 4.32
N LYS A 358 12.26 29.24 3.92
CA LYS A 358 12.10 30.23 2.84
C LYS A 358 11.91 29.61 1.46
N GLU A 359 12.50 28.44 1.23
CA GLU A 359 12.52 27.78 -0.09
C GLU A 359 11.62 26.53 -0.12
N LYS A 360 10.41 26.63 0.45
CA LYS A 360 9.45 25.50 0.49
C LYS A 360 9.18 24.92 -0.89
N ASP A 361 9.07 25.80 -1.90
CA ASP A 361 8.79 25.35 -3.27
C ASP A 361 9.92 24.50 -3.83
N LEU A 362 11.18 24.75 -3.44
CA LEU A 362 12.31 23.92 -3.83
C LEU A 362 12.22 22.51 -3.24
N LEU A 363 11.83 22.40 -1.96
CA LEU A 363 11.60 21.08 -1.34
C LEU A 363 10.50 20.30 -2.08
N GLY A 364 9.40 21.00 -2.39
CA GLY A 364 8.30 20.42 -3.17
C GLY A 364 8.72 19.98 -4.57
N LEU A 365 9.45 20.83 -5.29
CA LEU A 365 9.97 20.54 -6.62
C LEU A 365 10.88 19.30 -6.61
N ASN A 366 11.77 19.20 -5.63
CA ASN A 366 12.66 18.05 -5.44
C ASN A 366 11.87 16.75 -5.27
N ASN A 367 10.81 16.76 -4.45
CA ASN A 367 9.94 15.61 -4.27
C ASN A 367 9.27 15.19 -5.59
N LYS A 368 8.69 16.16 -6.31
CA LYS A 368 8.00 15.91 -7.57
C LYS A 368 8.94 15.33 -8.62
N LYS A 369 10.12 15.94 -8.79
CA LYS A 369 11.15 15.46 -9.70
C LYS A 369 11.57 14.03 -9.38
N TYR A 370 11.84 13.74 -8.10
CA TYR A 370 12.24 12.41 -7.67
C TYR A 370 11.12 11.37 -7.90
N PHE A 371 9.86 11.76 -7.68
CA PHE A 371 8.70 10.92 -8.01
C PHE A 371 8.64 10.62 -9.51
N GLU A 372 8.74 11.64 -10.36
CA GLU A 372 8.68 11.50 -11.81
C GLU A 372 9.84 10.66 -12.37
N GLU A 373 11.00 10.72 -11.74
CA GLU A 373 12.19 9.93 -12.13
C GLU A 373 12.12 8.47 -11.68
N HIS A 374 11.42 8.16 -10.58
CA HIS A 374 11.55 6.84 -9.94
C HIS A 374 10.24 6.08 -9.70
N PHE A 375 9.10 6.76 -9.55
CA PHE A 375 7.90 6.16 -8.97
C PHE A 375 6.63 6.28 -9.81
N THR A 376 6.71 6.77 -11.04
CA THR A 376 5.52 6.75 -11.91
C THR A 376 5.10 5.30 -12.17
N THR A 377 3.80 5.09 -12.36
CA THR A 377 3.24 3.74 -12.61
C THR A 377 3.95 3.07 -13.79
N GLU A 378 4.23 3.82 -14.85
CA GLU A 378 4.92 3.33 -16.04
C GLU A 378 6.32 2.79 -15.71
N LYS A 379 7.11 3.54 -14.95
CA LYS A 379 8.48 3.12 -14.56
C LYS A 379 8.47 1.92 -13.64
N LEU A 380 7.56 1.89 -12.68
CA LEU A 380 7.45 0.76 -11.75
C LEU A 380 6.97 -0.50 -12.46
N THR A 381 6.01 -0.38 -13.37
CA THR A 381 5.52 -1.53 -14.14
C THR A 381 6.53 -1.98 -15.20
N GLN A 382 7.33 -1.08 -15.78
CA GLN A 382 8.45 -1.44 -16.65
C GLN A 382 9.47 -2.31 -15.89
N ARG A 383 9.85 -1.94 -14.67
CA ARG A 383 10.72 -2.76 -13.82
C ARG A 383 10.09 -4.14 -13.51
N LEU A 384 8.77 -4.18 -13.25
CA LEU A 384 8.09 -5.46 -13.08
C LEU A 384 8.16 -6.32 -14.36
N VAL A 385 8.00 -5.74 -15.54
CA VAL A 385 8.15 -6.45 -16.82
C VAL A 385 9.56 -7.01 -16.98
N GLU A 386 10.59 -6.26 -16.63
CA GLU A 386 11.98 -6.74 -16.63
C GLU A 386 12.16 -7.96 -15.72
N GLU A 387 11.52 -7.96 -14.55
CA GLU A 387 11.51 -9.11 -13.63
C GLU A 387 10.79 -10.33 -14.22
N LEU A 388 9.67 -10.11 -14.93
CA LEU A 388 8.95 -11.19 -15.60
C LEU A 388 9.76 -11.79 -16.75
N ILE A 389 10.45 -10.96 -17.54
CA ILE A 389 11.35 -11.42 -18.61
C ILE A 389 12.51 -12.23 -18.04
N SER A 390 13.11 -11.74 -16.95
CA SER A 390 14.25 -12.39 -16.31
C SER A 390 13.88 -13.74 -15.66
N ALA A 391 12.63 -13.93 -15.28
CA ALA A 391 12.15 -15.20 -14.73
C ALA A 391 11.97 -16.30 -15.79
N LYS A 392 11.90 -15.94 -17.09
CA LYS A 392 11.81 -16.90 -18.21
C LYS A 392 13.14 -17.51 -18.62
N LYS A 393 14.25 -16.90 -18.21
CA LYS A 393 15.62 -17.38 -18.46
C LYS A 393 16.03 -18.40 -17.40
#